data_f596c931809c060d26e9bcff2302ee8d
#
_entry.id   f596c931809c060d26e9bcff2302ee8d
#
_cell.length_a   1.000
_cell.length_b   1.000
_cell.length_c   1.000
_cell.angle_alpha   90.00
_cell.angle_beta   90.00
_cell.angle_gamma   90.00
#
_symmetry.space_group_name_H-M   'P 1'
#
loop_
_entity.id
_entity.type
_entity.pdbx_description
1 polymer ?
#
loop_
_entity_poly.entity_id
_entity_poly.type
_entity_poly.pdbx_seq_one_letter_code
_entity_poly.pdbx_strand_id
1 'polypeptide(L)'
;EAGYWAAIPTIIGIAGSLLIPRLATPERRFHILIGLAAAALLASLMLRAEVGNLLMIGLLLQGLAKSSLMTVLILTLVELPEIGERYAGIASGIFFSAAEVGGVLGPLLLGVLYSPNTGFSSGLWLLTCVALAMTVGTFILLRLKVTQPN
;
A
#
# COMPACT_ATOMS: atom_id res chain seq x y z
N GLU A 1 -9.09 -13.22 21.27
CA GLU A 1 -9.86 -12.45 20.27
C GLU A 1 -8.98 -11.55 19.40
N ALA A 2 -7.93 -10.89 19.94
CA ALA A 2 -7.04 -10.03 19.16
C ALA A 2 -6.37 -10.73 17.97
N GLY A 3 -6.03 -12.01 18.07
CA GLY A 3 -5.44 -12.80 16.99
C GLY A 3 -6.35 -12.96 15.76
N TYR A 4 -7.65 -13.07 15.94
CA TYR A 4 -8.61 -13.14 14.83
C TYR A 4 -8.65 -11.84 14.04
N TRP A 5 -8.66 -10.70 14.73
CA TRP A 5 -8.65 -9.39 14.08
C TRP A 5 -7.36 -9.14 13.28
N ALA A 6 -6.23 -9.63 13.77
CA ALA A 6 -4.95 -9.54 13.05
C ALA A 6 -4.87 -10.49 11.83
N ALA A 7 -5.59 -11.62 11.83
CA ALA A 7 -5.59 -12.57 10.73
C ALA A 7 -6.42 -12.11 9.52
N ILE A 8 -7.48 -11.33 9.75
CA ILE A 8 -8.38 -10.86 8.69
C ILE A 8 -7.65 -10.11 7.57
N PRO A 9 -6.84 -9.06 7.83
CA PRO A 9 -6.10 -8.35 6.80
C PRO A 9 -5.16 -9.27 6.01
N THR A 10 -4.56 -10.25 6.69
CA THR A 10 -3.60 -11.18 6.07
C THR A 10 -4.29 -12.10 5.06
N ILE A 11 -5.42 -12.71 5.44
CA ILE A 11 -6.17 -13.62 4.54
C ILE A 11 -6.66 -12.87 3.30
N ILE A 12 -7.26 -11.70 3.49
CA ILE A 12 -7.72 -10.86 2.37
C ILE A 12 -6.54 -10.36 1.53
N GLY A 13 -5.41 -10.04 2.16
CA GLY A 13 -4.19 -9.66 1.49
C GLY A 13 -3.65 -10.75 0.56
N ILE A 14 -3.66 -12.02 0.98
CA ILE A 14 -3.27 -13.16 0.15
C ILE A 14 -4.17 -13.25 -1.08
N ALA A 15 -5.49 -13.23 -0.90
CA ALA A 15 -6.44 -13.24 -2.02
C ALA A 15 -6.22 -12.05 -2.97
N GLY A 16 -6.03 -10.84 -2.44
CA GLY A 16 -5.77 -9.63 -3.22
C GLY A 16 -4.49 -9.71 -4.02
N SER A 17 -3.39 -10.17 -3.41
CA SER A 17 -2.09 -10.30 -4.09
C SER A 17 -2.08 -11.32 -5.23
N LEU A 18 -2.99 -12.29 -5.21
CA LEU A 18 -3.13 -13.29 -6.27
C LEU A 18 -4.06 -12.82 -7.40
N LEU A 19 -5.15 -12.15 -7.06
CA LEU A 19 -6.20 -11.79 -8.02
C LEU A 19 -5.94 -10.45 -8.71
N ILE A 20 -5.57 -9.42 -7.96
CA ILE A 20 -5.45 -8.05 -8.50
C ILE A 20 -4.33 -7.92 -9.54
N PRO A 21 -3.13 -8.52 -9.39
CA PRO A 21 -2.10 -8.45 -10.43
C PRO A 21 -2.52 -9.06 -11.76
N ARG A 22 -3.38 -10.08 -11.73
CA ARG A 22 -3.94 -10.68 -12.97
C ARG A 22 -4.83 -9.70 -13.74
N LEU A 23 -5.47 -8.75 -13.05
CA LEU A 23 -6.28 -7.69 -13.66
C LEU A 23 -5.44 -6.47 -14.06
N ALA A 24 -4.21 -6.36 -13.54
CA ALA A 24 -3.29 -5.26 -13.76
C ALA A 24 -2.54 -5.39 -15.10
N THR A 25 -3.29 -5.44 -16.21
CA THR A 25 -2.70 -5.36 -17.55
C THR A 25 -1.90 -4.07 -17.73
N PRO A 26 -0.92 -4.02 -18.66
CA PRO A 26 -0.07 -2.83 -18.87
C PRO A 26 -0.87 -1.53 -19.04
N GLU A 27 -2.05 -1.60 -19.67
CA GLU A 27 -2.93 -0.45 -19.91
C GLU A 27 -3.68 0.00 -18.65
N ARG A 28 -4.07 -0.92 -17.77
CA ARG A 28 -4.91 -0.67 -16.59
C ARG A 28 -4.11 -0.51 -15.31
N ARG A 29 -2.83 -0.87 -15.33
CA ARG A 29 -1.96 -0.96 -14.16
C ARG A 29 -1.92 0.31 -13.32
N PHE A 30 -1.75 1.47 -13.95
CA PHE A 30 -1.70 2.75 -13.24
C PHE A 30 -3.05 3.12 -12.62
N HIS A 31 -4.17 2.79 -13.26
CA HIS A 31 -5.50 3.01 -12.68
C HIS A 31 -5.74 2.10 -11.47
N ILE A 32 -5.27 0.85 -11.55
CA ILE A 32 -5.33 -0.09 -10.42
C ILE A 32 -4.44 0.40 -9.28
N LEU A 33 -3.23 0.89 -9.55
CA LEU A 33 -2.36 1.48 -8.53
C LEU A 33 -3.01 2.67 -7.82
N ILE A 34 -3.64 3.59 -8.56
CA ILE A 34 -4.38 4.72 -7.97
C ILE A 34 -5.54 4.20 -7.11
N GLY A 35 -6.31 3.25 -7.63
CA GLY A 35 -7.43 2.64 -6.88
C GLY A 35 -6.96 2.00 -5.57
N LEU A 36 -5.85 1.26 -5.60
CA LEU A 36 -5.26 0.64 -4.41
C LEU A 36 -4.69 1.68 -3.42
N ALA A 37 -4.03 2.73 -3.92
CA ALA A 37 -3.53 3.81 -3.08
C ALA A 37 -4.67 4.59 -2.41
N ALA A 38 -5.75 4.88 -3.15
CA ALA A 38 -6.96 5.47 -2.61
C ALA A 38 -7.65 4.55 -1.59
N ALA A 39 -7.69 3.24 -1.84
CA ALA A 39 -8.20 2.25 -0.90
C ALA A 39 -7.38 2.22 0.40
N ALA A 40 -6.05 2.31 0.32
CA ALA A 40 -5.18 2.41 1.48
C ALA A 40 -5.43 3.70 2.28
N LEU A 41 -5.66 4.82 1.60
CA LEU A 41 -6.00 6.09 2.23
C LEU A 41 -7.36 5.99 2.96
N LEU A 42 -8.39 5.48 2.31
CA LEU A 42 -9.70 5.25 2.93
C LEU A 42 -9.61 4.31 4.13
N ALA A 43 -8.85 3.21 4.00
CA ALA A 43 -8.62 2.29 5.09
C ALA A 43 -7.96 2.98 6.28
N SER A 44 -6.95 3.84 6.07
CA SER A 44 -6.27 4.58 7.13
C SER A 44 -7.22 5.52 7.91
N LEU A 45 -8.24 6.05 7.25
CA LEU A 45 -9.27 6.87 7.89
C LEU A 45 -10.26 6.01 8.70
N MET A 46 -10.66 4.84 8.14
CA MET A 46 -11.57 3.90 8.81
C MET A 46 -10.96 3.24 10.05
N LEU A 47 -9.64 3.04 10.09
CA LEU A 47 -8.92 2.49 11.25
C LEU A 47 -9.00 3.39 12.51
N ARG A 48 -9.53 4.60 12.40
CA ARG A 48 -9.79 5.50 13.54
C ARG A 48 -11.16 5.28 14.18
N ALA A 49 -12.02 4.51 13.52
CA ALA A 49 -13.34 4.21 14.04
C ALA A 49 -13.24 3.34 15.29
N GLU A 50 -14.19 3.51 16.19
CA GLU A 50 -14.38 2.59 17.31
C GLU A 50 -14.72 1.18 16.81
N VAL A 51 -14.58 0.19 17.70
CA VAL A 51 -14.86 -1.22 17.38
C VAL A 51 -16.25 -1.35 16.77
N GLY A 52 -16.30 -1.91 15.55
CA GLY A 52 -17.55 -2.09 14.82
C GLY A 52 -17.33 -2.39 13.34
N ASN A 53 -18.41 -2.34 12.58
CA ASN A 53 -18.39 -2.68 11.15
C ASN A 53 -17.42 -1.79 10.33
N LEU A 54 -17.26 -0.53 10.70
CA LEU A 54 -16.40 0.41 10.01
C LEU A 54 -14.92 0.04 10.18
N LEU A 55 -14.51 -0.34 11.41
CA LEU A 55 -13.16 -0.86 11.67
C LEU A 55 -12.91 -2.15 10.89
N MET A 56 -13.88 -3.07 10.86
CA MET A 56 -13.76 -4.31 10.10
C MET A 56 -13.54 -4.05 8.61
N ILE A 57 -14.34 -3.18 8.01
CA ILE A 57 -14.19 -2.78 6.60
C ILE A 57 -12.81 -2.14 6.38
N GLY A 58 -12.36 -1.28 7.29
CA GLY A 58 -11.02 -0.69 7.25
C GLY A 58 -9.91 -1.72 7.23
N LEU A 59 -9.99 -2.76 8.09
CA LEU A 59 -9.03 -3.86 8.16
C LEU A 59 -9.01 -4.70 6.87
N LEU A 60 -10.19 -5.04 6.33
CA LEU A 60 -10.31 -5.76 5.06
C LEU A 60 -9.67 -4.97 3.91
N LEU A 61 -10.01 -3.70 3.82
CA LEU A 61 -9.52 -2.80 2.79
C LEU A 61 -8.00 -2.57 2.91
N GLN A 62 -7.50 -2.45 4.15
CA GLN A 62 -6.07 -2.32 4.43
C GLN A 62 -5.28 -3.56 3.98
N GLY A 63 -5.76 -4.75 4.31
CA GLY A 63 -5.13 -6.01 3.91
C GLY A 63 -5.07 -6.15 2.39
N LEU A 64 -6.19 -5.91 1.72
CA LEU A 64 -6.30 -5.95 0.26
C LEU A 64 -5.36 -4.94 -0.40
N ALA A 65 -5.43 -3.66 0.03
CA ALA A 65 -4.65 -2.58 -0.55
C ALA A 65 -3.14 -2.81 -0.37
N LYS A 66 -2.68 -3.12 0.85
CA LYS A 66 -1.26 -3.28 1.17
C LYS A 66 -0.60 -4.36 0.33
N SER A 67 -1.16 -5.58 0.33
CA SER A 67 -0.56 -6.72 -0.36
C SER A 67 -0.61 -6.57 -1.88
N SER A 68 -1.73 -6.09 -2.41
CA SER A 68 -1.92 -5.89 -3.84
C SER A 68 -1.07 -4.75 -4.38
N LEU A 69 -0.96 -3.64 -3.64
CA LEU A 69 -0.15 -2.48 -4.01
C LEU A 69 1.32 -2.88 -4.16
N MET A 70 1.85 -3.63 -3.19
CA MET A 70 3.24 -4.12 -3.21
C MET A 70 3.51 -4.96 -4.46
N THR A 71 2.60 -5.90 -4.77
CA THR A 71 2.75 -6.80 -5.92
C THR A 71 2.64 -6.05 -7.24
N VAL A 72 1.69 -5.12 -7.38
CA VAL A 72 1.52 -4.35 -8.62
C VAL A 72 2.64 -3.33 -8.80
N LEU A 73 3.19 -2.76 -7.72
CA LEU A 73 4.34 -1.86 -7.79
C LEU A 73 5.59 -2.57 -8.29
N ILE A 74 5.93 -3.73 -7.73
CA ILE A 74 7.11 -4.48 -8.20
C ILE A 74 6.95 -4.96 -9.63
N LEU A 75 5.76 -5.41 -10.01
CA LEU A 75 5.45 -5.78 -11.39
C LEU A 75 5.62 -4.58 -12.34
N THR A 76 5.15 -3.41 -11.95
CA THR A 76 5.31 -2.18 -12.72
C THR A 76 6.78 -1.81 -12.87
N LEU A 77 7.55 -1.95 -11.80
CA LEU A 77 8.97 -1.60 -11.77
C LEU A 77 9.79 -2.48 -12.72
N VAL A 78 9.63 -3.80 -12.65
CA VAL A 78 10.45 -4.74 -13.45
C VAL A 78 10.10 -4.74 -14.93
N GLU A 79 8.91 -4.29 -15.29
CA GLU A 79 8.46 -4.18 -16.69
C GLU A 79 8.74 -2.81 -17.31
N LEU A 80 9.39 -1.88 -16.59
CA LEU A 80 9.84 -0.62 -17.20
C LEU A 80 10.90 -0.90 -18.28
N PRO A 81 10.77 -0.31 -19.48
CA PRO A 81 11.74 -0.53 -20.56
C PRO A 81 13.18 -0.19 -20.18
N GLU A 82 13.37 0.81 -19.32
CA GLU A 82 14.67 1.25 -18.83
C GLU A 82 15.35 0.25 -17.90
N ILE A 83 14.56 -0.60 -17.23
CA ILE A 83 15.04 -1.65 -16.32
C ILE A 83 15.27 -2.95 -17.09
N GLY A 84 14.23 -3.42 -17.78
CA GLY A 84 14.28 -4.65 -18.56
C GLY A 84 14.79 -5.85 -17.77
N GLU A 85 15.05 -6.96 -18.44
CA GLU A 85 15.53 -8.19 -17.81
C GLU A 85 16.92 -8.02 -17.16
N ARG A 86 17.77 -7.17 -17.71
CA ARG A 86 19.15 -6.98 -17.26
C ARG A 86 19.26 -6.39 -15.86
N TYR A 87 18.38 -5.43 -15.52
CA TYR A 87 18.42 -4.71 -14.24
C TYR A 87 17.31 -5.08 -13.29
N ALA A 88 16.40 -6.00 -13.68
CA ALA A 88 15.25 -6.40 -12.87
C ALA A 88 15.65 -6.88 -11.46
N GLY A 89 16.73 -7.65 -11.35
CA GLY A 89 17.24 -8.14 -10.07
C GLY A 89 17.71 -7.00 -9.15
N ILE A 90 18.48 -6.06 -9.68
CA ILE A 90 18.98 -4.89 -8.90
C ILE A 90 17.83 -3.99 -8.49
N ALA A 91 16.92 -3.69 -9.42
CA ALA A 91 15.76 -2.85 -9.17
C ALA A 91 14.85 -3.46 -8.09
N SER A 92 14.60 -4.78 -8.18
CA SER A 92 13.83 -5.51 -7.18
C SER A 92 14.54 -5.51 -5.82
N GLY A 93 15.85 -5.69 -5.79
CA GLY A 93 16.64 -5.64 -4.56
C GLY A 93 16.54 -4.29 -3.85
N ILE A 94 16.68 -3.18 -4.58
CA ILE A 94 16.53 -1.83 -4.03
C ILE A 94 15.09 -1.60 -3.53
N PHE A 95 14.10 -2.04 -4.30
CA PHE A 95 12.69 -1.91 -3.93
C PHE A 95 12.38 -2.64 -2.62
N PHE A 96 12.78 -3.91 -2.51
CA PHE A 96 12.55 -4.68 -1.29
C PHE A 96 13.36 -4.16 -0.11
N SER A 97 14.60 -3.70 -0.31
CA SER A 97 15.39 -3.08 0.76
C SER A 97 14.70 -1.83 1.32
N ALA A 98 14.16 -0.97 0.46
CA ALA A 98 13.38 0.19 0.89
C ALA A 98 12.09 -0.21 1.61
N ALA A 99 11.41 -1.27 1.13
CA ALA A 99 10.21 -1.79 1.77
C ALA A 99 10.49 -2.37 3.17
N GLU A 100 11.60 -3.09 3.36
CA GLU A 100 12.02 -3.63 4.65
C GLU A 100 12.38 -2.52 5.65
N VAL A 101 13.08 -1.46 5.20
CA VAL A 101 13.34 -0.28 6.02
C VAL A 101 12.00 0.34 6.49
N GLY A 102 11.03 0.49 5.59
CA GLY A 102 9.69 0.95 5.94
C GLY A 102 8.97 0.01 6.91
N GLY A 103 9.15 -1.31 6.72
CA GLY A 103 8.59 -2.36 7.58
C GLY A 103 9.09 -2.29 9.03
N VAL A 104 10.36 -1.90 9.22
CA VAL A 104 10.94 -1.68 10.56
C VAL A 104 10.56 -0.31 11.12
N LEU A 105 10.68 0.74 10.30
CA LEU A 105 10.40 2.12 10.76
C LEU A 105 8.92 2.33 11.08
N GLY A 106 7.99 1.67 10.39
CA GLY A 106 6.56 1.81 10.62
C GLY A 106 6.15 1.50 12.07
N PRO A 107 6.34 0.25 12.55
CA PRO A 107 6.04 -0.09 13.93
C PRO A 107 6.83 0.72 14.96
N LEU A 108 8.12 1.04 14.68
CA LEU A 108 8.95 1.86 15.55
C LEU A 108 8.35 3.26 15.73
N LEU A 109 7.99 3.94 14.63
CA LEU A 109 7.39 5.26 14.68
C LEU A 109 6.02 5.24 15.36
N LEU A 110 5.21 4.20 15.12
CA LEU A 110 3.94 4.04 15.82
C LEU A 110 4.15 3.90 17.34
N GLY A 111 5.17 3.16 17.76
CA GLY A 111 5.52 3.01 19.17
C GLY A 111 6.00 4.32 19.80
N VAL A 112 6.88 5.06 19.11
CA VAL A 112 7.39 6.35 19.58
C VAL A 112 6.31 7.43 19.66
N LEU A 113 5.36 7.40 18.71
CA LEU A 113 4.23 8.35 18.65
C LEU A 113 3.07 7.98 19.57
N TYR A 114 3.14 6.82 20.23
CA TYR A 114 2.13 6.42 21.20
C TYR A 114 2.15 7.34 22.41
N SER A 115 1.00 7.80 22.84
CA SER A 115 0.82 8.58 24.06
C SER A 115 -0.28 7.97 24.92
N PRO A 116 -0.11 7.86 26.26
CA PRO A 116 -1.14 7.37 27.17
C PRO A 116 -2.47 8.14 27.08
N ASN A 117 -2.41 9.44 26.72
CA ASN A 117 -3.57 10.31 26.66
C ASN A 117 -4.33 10.22 25.32
N THR A 118 -3.64 9.97 24.21
CA THR A 118 -4.22 9.97 22.84
C THR A 118 -4.07 8.64 22.12
N GLY A 119 -3.49 7.64 22.78
CA GLY A 119 -3.26 6.32 22.19
C GLY A 119 -2.41 6.41 20.92
N PHE A 120 -2.84 5.74 19.86
CA PHE A 120 -2.17 5.71 18.55
C PHE A 120 -2.62 6.81 17.59
N SER A 121 -3.35 7.83 18.04
CA SER A 121 -3.92 8.87 17.15
C SER A 121 -2.86 9.53 16.27
N SER A 122 -1.73 9.94 16.85
CA SER A 122 -0.61 10.55 16.10
C SER A 122 0.00 9.61 15.07
N GLY A 123 0.15 8.33 15.40
CA GLY A 123 0.62 7.32 14.47
C GLY A 123 -0.35 7.05 13.32
N LEU A 124 -1.66 7.05 13.59
CA LEU A 124 -2.69 6.94 12.55
C LEU A 124 -2.70 8.15 11.62
N TRP A 125 -2.40 9.36 12.12
CA TRP A 125 -2.20 10.54 11.27
C TRP A 125 -0.98 10.38 10.36
N LEU A 126 0.13 9.87 10.87
CA LEU A 126 1.31 9.56 10.07
C LEU A 126 0.98 8.59 8.94
N LEU A 127 0.27 7.48 9.23
CA LEU A 127 -0.17 6.52 8.21
C LEU A 127 -1.04 7.17 7.14
N THR A 128 -1.95 8.06 7.52
CA THR A 128 -2.79 8.79 6.56
C THR A 128 -1.96 9.72 5.67
N CYS A 129 -0.98 10.43 6.24
CA CYS A 129 -0.09 11.29 5.46
C CYS A 129 0.74 10.48 4.45
N VAL A 130 1.26 9.32 4.87
CA VAL A 130 2.00 8.42 3.97
C VAL A 130 1.08 7.89 2.85
N ALA A 131 -0.13 7.43 3.18
CA ALA A 131 -1.10 6.96 2.19
C ALA A 131 -1.51 8.06 1.20
N LEU A 132 -1.67 9.30 1.69
CA LEU A 132 -1.94 10.47 0.85
C LEU A 132 -0.77 10.75 -0.09
N ALA A 133 0.45 10.78 0.43
CA ALA A 133 1.66 10.99 -0.38
C ALA A 133 1.80 9.93 -1.48
N MET A 134 1.54 8.65 -1.17
CA MET A 134 1.53 7.56 -2.16
C MET A 134 0.45 7.76 -3.22
N THR A 135 -0.75 8.17 -2.83
CA THR A 135 -1.87 8.41 -3.76
C THR A 135 -1.53 9.56 -4.71
N VAL A 136 -1.03 10.67 -4.18
CA VAL A 136 -0.60 11.83 -4.98
C VAL A 136 0.56 11.46 -5.91
N GLY A 137 1.58 10.76 -5.39
CA GLY A 137 2.72 10.29 -6.19
C GLY A 137 2.28 9.41 -7.37
N THR A 138 1.40 8.44 -7.12
CA THR A 138 0.86 7.56 -8.17
C THR A 138 0.05 8.35 -9.20
N PHE A 139 -0.73 9.35 -8.76
CA PHE A 139 -1.48 10.22 -9.66
C PHE A 139 -0.57 11.07 -10.54
N ILE A 140 0.51 11.63 -9.98
CA ILE A 140 1.53 12.39 -10.75
C ILE A 140 2.17 11.49 -11.79
N LEU A 141 2.58 10.26 -11.43
CA LEU A 141 3.16 9.29 -12.37
C LEU A 141 2.20 8.96 -13.52
N LEU A 142 0.90 8.79 -13.25
CA LEU A 142 -0.09 8.59 -14.29
C LEU A 142 -0.15 9.79 -15.26
N ARG A 143 -0.15 11.01 -14.72
CA ARG A 143 -0.19 12.22 -15.55
C ARG A 143 1.03 12.34 -16.45
N LEU A 144 2.23 12.06 -15.92
CA LEU A 144 3.47 12.10 -16.68
C LEU A 144 3.47 11.06 -17.81
N LYS A 145 2.98 9.85 -17.57
CA LYS A 145 2.85 8.81 -18.61
C LYS A 145 1.90 9.21 -19.73
N VAL A 146 0.77 9.83 -19.40
CA VAL A 146 -0.22 10.30 -20.40
C VAL A 146 0.35 11.43 -21.26
N THR A 147 1.27 12.21 -20.73
CA THR A 147 1.86 13.37 -21.43
C THR A 147 3.02 12.99 -22.36
N GLN A 148 3.56 11.76 -22.24
CA GLN A 148 4.57 11.22 -23.16
C GLN A 148 3.97 10.03 -23.95
N PRO A 149 3.19 10.27 -24.99
CA PRO A 149 2.83 9.20 -25.94
C PRO A 149 4.11 8.84 -26.71
N ASN A 150 4.39 7.55 -26.82
CA ASN A 150 5.44 7.00 -27.68
C ASN A 150 5.29 7.47 -29.12
#